data_8f57bd8f480e7be8e1dfc1952fc32424
#
_entry.id   8f57bd8f480e7be8e1dfc1952fc32424
#
_cell.length_a   1.000
_cell.length_b   1.000
_cell.length_c   1.000
_cell.angle_alpha   90.00
_cell.angle_beta   90.00
_cell.angle_gamma   90.00
#
_symmetry.space_group_name_H-M   'P 1'
#
loop_
_entity.id
_entity.type
_entity.pdbx_description
1 polymer ?
#
loop_
_entity_poly.entity_id
_entity_poly.type
_entity_poly.pdbx_seq_one_letter_code
_entity_poly.pdbx_strand_id
1 'polypeptide(L)'
;MADDPRRLFFDPFLFRAMAEAVQLAIEHIKTGHPIVVYGDYDADGVTASALLTEILRTLRARADHYIPDRISEGYGLNEAAIDYLAKKGTKLIITVDNGIRNKLEIERARALGMDIIVTDHHLPPDESSDLPDCLIINPHSRGETYPEKKLAGVGVAFKFAGALIQKSTLSAEKKDKLIGRLLDLVAIGTITDCVSLTGENRALVKSGLAVLSRQQRPGLKALIREAGISDDKKIDAWHIGFQLGPRLNAAGRLDHANTSFHLLITRDDQEAASLARTLNANNQVRQRLTDEILAAADQDLDPAEKGKNIIIARSPNLKDGVEAWNEGVIGLAAGRLCERYYRPALVLTKREAEVKGSGRSVAELNLMAMLEKVREYLARWGGHAAACGFTLKSDRPEFVQEFIAAVKQAANDLLAGKIFSPRLLIDAEFGLENWTEKIIADLDRFAPFGEDNPQPKFLSRGLRLLDVQLMGNESQHIKLRLKSETSPIFSALGFGRSEDWKNLPIGGKIDMVYYAQINEFNGRREIQLKIIDIKPSAA
;
A
#
# COMPACT_ATOMS: atom_id res chain seq x y z
N MET A 1 -17.64 7.84 -27.93
CA MET A 1 -17.09 6.52 -27.60
C MET A 1 -16.25 6.70 -26.35
N ALA A 2 -16.60 6.03 -25.24
CA ALA A 2 -15.74 6.04 -24.07
C ALA A 2 -14.42 5.40 -24.48
N ASP A 3 -13.30 6.11 -24.34
CA ASP A 3 -11.99 5.58 -24.69
C ASP A 3 -11.70 4.34 -23.84
N ASP A 4 -11.50 3.19 -24.51
CA ASP A 4 -11.08 1.96 -23.84
C ASP A 4 -9.71 2.20 -23.20
N PRO A 5 -9.59 2.17 -21.84
CA PRO A 5 -8.33 2.46 -21.17
C PRO A 5 -7.20 1.50 -21.57
N ARG A 6 -7.53 0.30 -22.07
CA ARG A 6 -6.55 -0.69 -22.54
C ARG A 6 -5.69 -0.22 -23.71
N ARG A 7 -6.11 0.82 -24.43
CA ARG A 7 -5.30 1.47 -25.48
C ARG A 7 -4.04 2.16 -24.94
N LEU A 8 -3.99 2.40 -23.63
CA LEU A 8 -2.84 2.96 -22.96
C LEU A 8 -1.89 1.89 -22.39
N PHE A 9 -2.18 0.59 -22.62
CA PHE A 9 -1.30 -0.48 -22.23
C PHE A 9 -0.15 -0.58 -23.23
N PHE A 10 1.07 -0.40 -22.75
CA PHE A 10 2.24 -0.57 -23.57
C PHE A 10 2.52 -2.05 -23.87
N ASP A 11 3.14 -2.32 -25.02
CA ASP A 11 3.59 -3.66 -25.37
C ASP A 11 4.62 -4.16 -24.35
N PRO A 12 4.43 -5.35 -23.74
CA PRO A 12 5.38 -5.90 -22.78
C PRO A 12 6.78 -6.12 -23.41
N PHE A 13 6.88 -6.34 -24.71
CA PHE A 13 8.15 -6.53 -25.39
C PHE A 13 8.97 -5.23 -25.54
N LEU A 14 8.49 -4.11 -25.06
CA LEU A 14 9.29 -2.89 -24.89
C LEU A 14 10.32 -3.00 -23.75
N PHE A 15 10.12 -3.92 -22.77
CA PHE A 15 11.18 -4.27 -21.84
C PHE A 15 12.31 -5.01 -22.54
N ARG A 16 13.55 -4.57 -22.34
CA ARG A 16 14.74 -5.09 -23.05
C ARG A 16 14.94 -6.59 -22.87
N ALA A 17 14.83 -7.10 -21.66
CA ALA A 17 15.02 -8.51 -21.35
C ALA A 17 13.79 -9.40 -21.58
N MET A 18 12.64 -8.83 -21.96
CA MET A 18 11.37 -9.55 -22.02
C MET A 18 11.41 -10.74 -22.99
N ALA A 19 11.97 -10.55 -24.17
CA ALA A 19 11.97 -11.60 -25.19
C ALA A 19 12.77 -12.83 -24.73
N GLU A 20 13.95 -12.61 -24.15
CA GLU A 20 14.84 -13.66 -23.63
C GLU A 20 14.24 -14.35 -22.40
N ALA A 21 13.65 -13.58 -21.48
CA ALA A 21 12.99 -14.11 -20.29
C ALA A 21 11.78 -14.99 -20.63
N VAL A 22 10.97 -14.57 -21.62
CA VAL A 22 9.84 -15.35 -22.13
C VAL A 22 10.32 -16.63 -22.80
N GLN A 23 11.40 -16.57 -23.61
CA GLN A 23 12.01 -17.73 -24.24
C GLN A 23 12.46 -18.76 -23.20
N LEU A 24 13.21 -18.34 -22.18
CA LEU A 24 13.68 -19.18 -21.10
C LEU A 24 12.52 -19.83 -20.35
N ALA A 25 11.49 -19.07 -19.98
CA ALA A 25 10.32 -19.61 -19.30
C ALA A 25 9.56 -20.64 -20.15
N ILE A 26 9.41 -20.39 -21.47
CA ILE A 26 8.77 -21.33 -22.40
C ILE A 26 9.59 -22.65 -22.52
N GLU A 27 10.89 -22.59 -22.49
CA GLU A 27 11.76 -23.78 -22.50
C GLU A 27 11.53 -24.63 -21.26
N HIS A 28 11.48 -24.03 -20.07
CA HIS A 28 11.16 -24.75 -18.82
C HIS A 28 9.74 -25.32 -18.83
N ILE A 29 8.76 -24.60 -19.38
CA ILE A 29 7.37 -25.10 -19.52
C ILE A 29 7.35 -26.34 -20.45
N LYS A 30 8.00 -26.27 -21.60
CA LYS A 30 8.03 -27.37 -22.59
C LYS A 30 8.72 -28.62 -22.05
N THR A 31 9.78 -28.45 -21.26
CA THR A 31 10.53 -29.56 -20.65
C THR A 31 9.86 -30.11 -19.39
N GLY A 32 8.79 -29.49 -18.89
CA GLY A 32 8.10 -29.90 -17.67
C GLY A 32 8.92 -29.65 -16.39
N HIS A 33 9.89 -28.78 -16.43
CA HIS A 33 10.72 -28.41 -15.28
C HIS A 33 9.88 -27.74 -14.19
N PRO A 34 10.15 -28.03 -12.89
CA PRO A 34 9.51 -27.31 -11.80
C PRO A 34 9.90 -25.84 -11.79
N ILE A 35 8.89 -24.96 -11.80
CA ILE A 35 9.03 -23.50 -11.77
C ILE A 35 8.46 -23.01 -10.44
N VAL A 36 9.14 -22.07 -9.77
CA VAL A 36 8.65 -21.42 -8.55
C VAL A 36 8.54 -19.93 -8.80
N VAL A 37 7.37 -19.37 -8.50
CA VAL A 37 7.16 -17.93 -8.39
C VAL A 37 7.51 -17.52 -6.97
N TYR A 38 8.59 -16.76 -6.81
CA TYR A 38 9.07 -16.28 -5.52
C TYR A 38 8.59 -14.84 -5.30
N GLY A 39 7.62 -14.65 -4.41
CA GLY A 39 6.97 -13.36 -4.18
C GLY A 39 7.43 -12.64 -2.93
N ASP A 40 6.83 -11.46 -2.70
CA ASP A 40 6.88 -10.78 -1.41
C ASP A 40 5.60 -11.05 -0.60
N TYR A 41 5.65 -10.73 0.70
CA TYR A 41 4.59 -11.01 1.70
C TYR A 41 3.51 -9.93 1.77
N ASP A 42 3.65 -8.82 1.08
CA ASP A 42 2.62 -7.77 1.05
C ASP A 42 1.58 -7.99 -0.08
N ALA A 43 0.59 -7.11 -0.17
CA ALA A 43 -0.49 -7.29 -1.13
C ALA A 43 -0.03 -7.14 -2.58
N ASP A 44 1.02 -6.38 -2.88
CA ASP A 44 1.58 -6.30 -4.22
C ASP A 44 2.29 -7.61 -4.60
N GLY A 45 3.22 -8.08 -3.77
CA GLY A 45 3.92 -9.34 -4.01
C GLY A 45 2.98 -10.55 -4.03
N VAL A 46 1.97 -10.60 -3.14
CA VAL A 46 0.96 -11.67 -3.11
C VAL A 46 0.08 -11.67 -4.36
N THR A 47 -0.38 -10.49 -4.83
CA THR A 47 -1.19 -10.40 -6.06
C THR A 47 -0.36 -10.73 -7.30
N ALA A 48 0.90 -10.30 -7.35
CA ALA A 48 1.85 -10.64 -8.39
C ALA A 48 2.12 -12.17 -8.46
N SER A 49 2.33 -12.78 -7.28
CA SER A 49 2.53 -14.23 -7.15
C SER A 49 1.32 -15.03 -7.61
N ALA A 50 0.12 -14.62 -7.19
CA ALA A 50 -1.13 -15.27 -7.57
C ALA A 50 -1.37 -15.15 -9.08
N LEU A 51 -1.16 -13.96 -9.65
CA LEU A 51 -1.30 -13.66 -11.07
C LEU A 51 -0.38 -14.55 -11.92
N LEU A 52 0.90 -14.54 -11.61
CA LEU A 52 1.89 -15.26 -12.43
C LEU A 52 1.75 -16.77 -12.28
N THR A 53 1.52 -17.29 -11.06
CA THR A 53 1.28 -18.71 -10.81
C THR A 53 0.02 -19.20 -11.55
N GLU A 54 -1.07 -18.41 -11.57
CA GLU A 54 -2.28 -18.75 -12.31
C GLU A 54 -2.02 -18.88 -13.82
N ILE A 55 -1.26 -17.97 -14.40
CA ILE A 55 -0.93 -18.00 -15.84
C ILE A 55 0.01 -19.16 -16.17
N LEU A 56 1.07 -19.37 -15.40
CA LEU A 56 1.97 -20.49 -15.62
C LEU A 56 1.21 -21.83 -15.59
N ARG A 57 0.34 -22.04 -14.60
CA ARG A 57 -0.52 -23.24 -14.51
C ARG A 57 -1.50 -23.35 -15.69
N THR A 58 -2.06 -22.22 -16.14
CA THR A 58 -2.94 -22.18 -17.33
C THR A 58 -2.19 -22.57 -18.61
N LEU A 59 -0.92 -22.21 -18.71
CA LEU A 59 -0.02 -22.61 -19.79
C LEU A 59 0.60 -24.01 -19.59
N ARG A 60 0.09 -24.78 -18.61
CA ARG A 60 0.50 -26.13 -18.27
C ARG A 60 1.91 -26.27 -17.70
N ALA A 61 2.46 -25.20 -17.14
CA ALA A 61 3.70 -25.29 -16.38
C ALA A 61 3.49 -26.07 -15.07
N ARG A 62 4.54 -26.79 -14.65
CA ARG A 62 4.63 -27.33 -13.30
C ARG A 62 5.06 -26.20 -12.35
N ALA A 63 4.10 -25.30 -12.04
CA ALA A 63 4.36 -24.08 -11.30
C ALA A 63 3.83 -24.14 -9.87
N ASP A 64 4.66 -23.72 -8.93
CA ASP A 64 4.33 -23.49 -7.53
C ASP A 64 4.77 -22.10 -7.10
N HIS A 65 4.52 -21.71 -5.86
CA HIS A 65 4.89 -20.42 -5.30
C HIS A 65 5.71 -20.58 -4.03
N TYR A 66 6.46 -19.56 -3.70
CA TYR A 66 7.12 -19.37 -2.41
C TYR A 66 6.98 -17.91 -1.99
N ILE A 67 6.50 -17.68 -0.79
CA ILE A 67 6.43 -16.35 -0.19
C ILE A 67 7.17 -16.44 1.14
N PRO A 68 8.22 -15.62 1.37
CA PRO A 68 8.99 -15.68 2.61
C PRO A 68 8.14 -15.23 3.80
N ASP A 69 8.44 -15.76 4.98
CA ASP A 69 7.86 -15.25 6.22
C ASP A 69 8.53 -13.92 6.61
N ARG A 70 7.70 -12.90 6.79
CA ARG A 70 8.16 -11.53 7.06
C ARG A 70 9.08 -11.40 8.27
N ILE A 71 8.85 -12.20 9.30
CA ILE A 71 9.50 -12.06 10.61
C ILE A 71 10.76 -12.91 10.68
N SER A 72 10.68 -14.17 10.26
CA SER A 72 11.78 -15.13 10.37
C SER A 72 12.73 -15.11 9.18
N GLU A 73 12.25 -14.75 7.97
CA GLU A 73 13.04 -14.77 6.74
C GLU A 73 13.35 -13.35 6.22
N GLY A 74 12.46 -12.38 6.46
CA GLY A 74 12.63 -11.00 6.02
C GLY A 74 12.16 -10.77 4.58
N TYR A 75 12.64 -9.68 3.98
CA TYR A 75 12.29 -9.27 2.61
C TYR A 75 13.27 -9.84 1.59
N GLY A 76 12.74 -10.26 0.44
CA GLY A 76 13.50 -10.74 -0.71
C GLY A 76 13.92 -12.21 -0.61
N LEU A 77 14.84 -12.61 -1.49
CA LEU A 77 15.38 -13.96 -1.46
C LEU A 77 16.28 -14.15 -0.23
N ASN A 78 16.33 -15.39 0.28
CA ASN A 78 17.24 -15.78 1.34
C ASN A 78 17.87 -17.15 1.05
N GLU A 79 19.08 -17.40 1.58
CA GLU A 79 19.84 -18.62 1.30
C GLU A 79 19.09 -19.91 1.71
N ALA A 80 18.40 -19.89 2.84
CA ALA A 80 17.69 -21.05 3.34
C ALA A 80 16.53 -21.46 2.41
N ALA A 81 15.79 -20.48 1.91
CA ALA A 81 14.74 -20.68 0.91
C ALA A 81 15.31 -21.21 -0.42
N ILE A 82 16.43 -20.66 -0.89
CA ILE A 82 17.11 -21.12 -2.11
C ILE A 82 17.53 -22.60 -1.97
N ASP A 83 18.16 -22.97 -0.85
CA ASP A 83 18.54 -24.36 -0.57
C ASP A 83 17.35 -25.30 -0.49
N TYR A 84 16.26 -24.85 0.15
CA TYR A 84 15.02 -25.61 0.21
C TYR A 84 14.44 -25.86 -1.20
N LEU A 85 14.39 -24.84 -2.05
CA LEU A 85 13.87 -24.93 -3.41
C LEU A 85 14.72 -25.84 -4.29
N ALA A 86 16.06 -25.75 -4.16
CA ALA A 86 16.98 -26.66 -4.86
C ALA A 86 16.73 -28.13 -4.48
N LYS A 87 16.58 -28.43 -3.17
CA LYS A 87 16.24 -29.77 -2.66
C LYS A 87 14.89 -30.27 -3.18
N LYS A 88 13.94 -29.39 -3.45
CA LYS A 88 12.64 -29.72 -4.08
C LYS A 88 12.74 -29.96 -5.59
N GLY A 89 13.91 -29.75 -6.18
CA GLY A 89 14.17 -29.97 -7.60
C GLY A 89 13.73 -28.82 -8.50
N THR A 90 13.51 -27.61 -7.94
CA THR A 90 13.22 -26.40 -8.71
C THR A 90 14.30 -26.19 -9.78
N LYS A 91 13.89 -25.79 -10.97
CA LYS A 91 14.78 -25.50 -12.11
C LYS A 91 14.73 -24.06 -12.58
N LEU A 92 13.63 -23.38 -12.34
CA LEU A 92 13.48 -21.95 -12.63
C LEU A 92 12.80 -21.28 -11.44
N ILE A 93 13.40 -20.18 -10.97
CA ILE A 93 12.75 -19.25 -10.04
C ILE A 93 12.41 -17.98 -10.84
N ILE A 94 11.17 -17.51 -10.71
CA ILE A 94 10.76 -16.22 -11.23
C ILE A 94 10.37 -15.37 -10.03
N THR A 95 11.18 -14.35 -9.72
CA THR A 95 10.81 -13.43 -8.63
C THR A 95 9.73 -12.46 -9.08
N VAL A 96 8.88 -12.06 -8.16
CA VAL A 96 7.90 -10.99 -8.38
C VAL A 96 7.94 -10.04 -7.20
N ASP A 97 8.07 -8.74 -7.48
CA ASP A 97 8.12 -7.68 -6.48
C ASP A 97 9.34 -7.74 -5.54
N ASN A 98 10.38 -8.42 -5.96
CA ASN A 98 11.67 -8.52 -5.28
C ASN A 98 12.77 -9.04 -6.21
N GLY A 99 14.01 -9.07 -5.71
CA GLY A 99 15.11 -9.75 -6.36
C GLY A 99 16.20 -8.84 -6.93
N ILE A 100 15.90 -7.58 -7.27
CA ILE A 100 16.87 -6.67 -7.91
C ILE A 100 18.13 -6.41 -7.05
N ARG A 101 18.05 -6.61 -5.74
CA ARG A 101 19.16 -6.41 -4.77
C ARG A 101 19.69 -7.72 -4.18
N ASN A 102 19.22 -8.87 -4.66
CA ASN A 102 19.57 -10.19 -4.11
C ASN A 102 20.67 -10.90 -4.91
N LYS A 103 21.77 -10.23 -5.18
CA LYS A 103 22.88 -10.76 -5.97
C LYS A 103 23.43 -12.07 -5.44
N LEU A 104 23.74 -12.14 -4.13
CA LEU A 104 24.36 -13.31 -3.52
C LEU A 104 23.45 -14.54 -3.54
N GLU A 105 22.17 -14.34 -3.24
CA GLU A 105 21.17 -15.40 -3.25
C GLU A 105 20.94 -15.92 -4.68
N ILE A 106 20.97 -15.05 -5.68
CA ILE A 106 20.84 -15.41 -7.09
C ILE A 106 22.08 -16.17 -7.59
N GLU A 107 23.28 -15.74 -7.23
CA GLU A 107 24.52 -16.47 -7.52
C GLU A 107 24.49 -17.87 -6.90
N ARG A 108 24.00 -18.01 -5.64
CA ARG A 108 23.80 -19.30 -4.99
C ARG A 108 22.81 -20.17 -5.73
N ALA A 109 21.66 -19.63 -6.13
CA ALA A 109 20.64 -20.37 -6.88
C ALA A 109 21.19 -20.93 -8.20
N ARG A 110 21.96 -20.11 -8.94
CA ARG A 110 22.63 -20.52 -10.18
C ARG A 110 23.68 -21.61 -9.93
N ALA A 111 24.47 -21.49 -8.87
CA ALA A 111 25.44 -22.51 -8.48
C ALA A 111 24.78 -23.86 -8.15
N LEU A 112 23.52 -23.85 -7.71
CA LEU A 112 22.70 -25.03 -7.45
C LEU A 112 21.95 -25.52 -8.72
N GLY A 113 22.19 -24.94 -9.89
CA GLY A 113 21.63 -25.34 -11.17
C GLY A 113 20.18 -24.91 -11.40
N MET A 114 19.79 -23.78 -10.83
CA MET A 114 18.52 -23.12 -11.08
C MET A 114 18.72 -21.88 -11.95
N ASP A 115 17.86 -21.70 -12.93
CA ASP A 115 17.76 -20.45 -13.69
C ASP A 115 16.91 -19.43 -12.93
N ILE A 116 17.19 -18.13 -13.13
CA ILE A 116 16.49 -17.03 -12.44
C ILE A 116 16.02 -15.99 -13.47
N ILE A 117 14.77 -15.56 -13.29
CA ILE A 117 14.20 -14.38 -13.91
C ILE A 117 13.73 -13.45 -12.79
N VAL A 118 14.25 -12.22 -12.76
CA VAL A 118 13.80 -11.18 -11.82
C VAL A 118 12.74 -10.34 -12.50
N THR A 119 11.52 -10.26 -11.88
CA THR A 119 10.51 -9.25 -12.20
C THR A 119 10.30 -8.38 -10.97
N ASP A 120 10.76 -7.13 -11.04
CA ASP A 120 10.80 -6.24 -9.88
C ASP A 120 10.58 -4.80 -10.33
N HIS A 121 10.22 -3.92 -9.40
CA HIS A 121 10.05 -2.50 -9.65
C HIS A 121 10.86 -1.61 -8.69
N HIS A 122 11.51 -2.20 -7.71
CA HIS A 122 12.37 -1.48 -6.77
C HIS A 122 13.59 -0.87 -7.47
N LEU A 123 14.13 0.18 -6.86
CA LEU A 123 15.34 0.82 -7.38
C LEU A 123 16.52 -0.16 -7.31
N PRO A 124 17.26 -0.34 -8.43
CA PRO A 124 18.45 -1.17 -8.45
C PRO A 124 19.53 -0.59 -7.51
N PRO A 125 20.55 -1.39 -7.15
CA PRO A 125 21.72 -0.86 -6.46
C PRO A 125 22.45 0.18 -7.33
N ASP A 126 23.13 1.14 -6.66
CA ASP A 126 23.83 2.22 -7.35
C ASP A 126 25.00 1.70 -8.19
N GLU A 127 25.75 0.73 -7.66
CA GLU A 127 26.88 0.11 -8.34
C GLU A 127 26.42 -1.03 -9.25
N SER A 128 26.82 -0.99 -10.51
CA SER A 128 26.49 -2.05 -11.47
C SER A 128 27.09 -3.42 -11.09
N SER A 129 28.17 -3.44 -10.31
CA SER A 129 28.77 -4.66 -9.76
C SER A 129 27.86 -5.40 -8.79
N ASP A 130 26.90 -4.71 -8.18
CA ASP A 130 25.99 -5.27 -7.19
C ASP A 130 24.67 -5.78 -7.80
N LEU A 131 24.50 -5.59 -9.11
CA LEU A 131 23.37 -6.17 -9.83
C LEU A 131 23.53 -7.69 -9.93
N PRO A 132 22.41 -8.46 -9.79
CA PRO A 132 22.45 -9.90 -10.03
C PRO A 132 22.69 -10.22 -11.51
N ASP A 133 23.47 -11.29 -11.76
CA ASP A 133 23.75 -11.79 -13.10
C ASP A 133 22.63 -12.76 -13.54
N CYS A 134 21.51 -12.21 -14.00
CA CYS A 134 20.34 -12.94 -14.49
C CYS A 134 19.50 -12.08 -15.44
N LEU A 135 18.40 -12.63 -15.97
CA LEU A 135 17.45 -11.84 -16.76
C LEU A 135 16.60 -10.98 -15.83
N ILE A 136 16.64 -9.66 -16.03
CA ILE A 136 15.97 -8.67 -15.19
C ILE A 136 14.93 -7.90 -16.00
N ILE A 137 13.68 -7.95 -15.56
CA ILE A 137 12.57 -7.14 -16.05
C ILE A 137 12.23 -6.14 -14.94
N ASN A 138 12.77 -4.92 -15.04
CA ASN A 138 12.57 -3.87 -14.06
C ASN A 138 12.60 -2.50 -14.77
N PRO A 139 11.56 -1.67 -14.61
CA PRO A 139 11.47 -0.37 -15.31
C PRO A 139 12.57 0.61 -14.91
N HIS A 140 13.23 0.41 -13.76
CA HIS A 140 14.33 1.24 -13.26
C HIS A 140 15.72 0.72 -13.65
N SER A 141 15.82 -0.43 -14.34
CA SER A 141 17.11 -0.95 -14.79
C SER A 141 17.84 0.04 -15.69
N ARG A 142 19.16 0.09 -15.55
CA ARG A 142 20.00 1.01 -16.32
C ARG A 142 19.85 0.76 -17.84
N GLY A 143 19.51 1.79 -18.58
CA GLY A 143 19.28 1.72 -20.01
C GLY A 143 17.95 1.09 -20.42
N GLU A 144 17.05 0.81 -19.48
CA GLU A 144 15.69 0.36 -19.77
C GLU A 144 14.88 1.48 -20.43
N THR A 145 14.13 1.12 -21.48
CA THR A 145 13.34 2.06 -22.30
C THR A 145 11.84 1.93 -22.12
N TYR A 146 11.39 1.02 -21.28
CA TYR A 146 9.96 0.87 -21.01
C TYR A 146 9.35 2.20 -20.54
N PRO A 147 8.25 2.67 -21.16
CA PRO A 147 7.77 4.04 -20.94
C PRO A 147 7.26 4.33 -19.53
N GLU A 148 6.54 3.36 -18.90
CA GLU A 148 6.02 3.54 -17.55
C GLU A 148 7.04 3.10 -16.51
N LYS A 149 7.65 4.08 -15.85
CA LYS A 149 8.70 3.82 -14.85
C LYS A 149 8.14 3.48 -13.46
N LYS A 150 6.88 3.84 -13.20
CA LYS A 150 6.26 3.72 -11.89
C LYS A 150 5.31 2.52 -11.76
N LEU A 151 5.52 1.45 -12.56
CA LEU A 151 4.77 0.22 -12.38
C LEU A 151 4.99 -0.36 -10.98
N ALA A 152 3.93 -0.90 -10.35
CA ALA A 152 4.04 -1.75 -9.17
C ALA A 152 4.60 -3.14 -9.55
N GLY A 153 5.03 -3.94 -8.57
CA GLY A 153 5.51 -5.30 -8.79
C GLY A 153 4.51 -6.18 -9.54
N VAL A 154 3.23 -6.12 -9.17
CA VAL A 154 2.15 -6.80 -9.92
C VAL A 154 2.02 -6.29 -11.35
N GLY A 155 2.28 -5.02 -11.60
CA GLY A 155 2.27 -4.43 -12.94
C GLY A 155 3.37 -5.03 -13.81
N VAL A 156 4.59 -5.18 -13.29
CA VAL A 156 5.71 -5.84 -13.97
C VAL A 156 5.41 -7.32 -14.21
N ALA A 157 4.90 -8.02 -13.19
CA ALA A 157 4.47 -9.42 -13.32
C ALA A 157 3.36 -9.59 -14.36
N PHE A 158 2.41 -8.66 -14.44
CA PHE A 158 1.36 -8.62 -15.46
C PHE A 158 1.93 -8.46 -16.87
N LYS A 159 2.96 -7.63 -17.06
CA LYS A 159 3.64 -7.49 -18.36
C LYS A 159 4.33 -8.80 -18.76
N PHE A 160 5.01 -9.46 -17.85
CA PHE A 160 5.64 -10.74 -18.13
C PHE A 160 4.60 -11.84 -18.45
N ALA A 161 3.53 -11.93 -17.66
CA ALA A 161 2.40 -12.84 -17.92
C ALA A 161 1.75 -12.55 -19.29
N GLY A 162 1.54 -11.28 -19.63
CA GLY A 162 1.00 -10.85 -20.93
C GLY A 162 1.89 -11.29 -22.10
N ALA A 163 3.20 -11.16 -21.96
CA ALA A 163 4.17 -11.60 -22.97
C ALA A 163 4.14 -13.13 -23.15
N LEU A 164 4.08 -13.91 -22.06
CA LEU A 164 3.89 -15.37 -22.09
C LEU A 164 2.59 -15.76 -22.80
N ILE A 165 1.47 -15.09 -22.47
CA ILE A 165 0.17 -15.32 -23.11
C ILE A 165 0.25 -14.99 -24.62
N GLN A 166 0.88 -13.89 -25.01
CA GLN A 166 1.05 -13.52 -26.42
C GLN A 166 1.81 -14.59 -27.22
N LYS A 167 2.85 -15.18 -26.65
CA LYS A 167 3.67 -16.24 -27.28
C LYS A 167 3.04 -17.64 -27.20
N SER A 168 1.96 -17.82 -26.43
CA SER A 168 1.27 -19.10 -26.30
C SER A 168 0.50 -19.48 -27.58
N THR A 169 0.13 -20.75 -27.68
CA THR A 169 -0.70 -21.29 -28.79
C THR A 169 -2.21 -21.08 -28.59
N LEU A 170 -2.62 -20.33 -27.58
CA LEU A 170 -4.03 -20.04 -27.30
C LEU A 170 -4.65 -19.17 -28.41
N SER A 171 -5.95 -19.33 -28.64
CA SER A 171 -6.69 -18.45 -29.57
C SER A 171 -6.67 -16.99 -29.06
N ALA A 172 -6.80 -16.02 -29.99
CA ALA A 172 -6.83 -14.59 -29.65
C ALA A 172 -7.90 -14.25 -28.60
N GLU A 173 -9.10 -14.84 -28.72
CA GLU A 173 -10.19 -14.67 -27.75
C GLU A 173 -9.81 -15.15 -26.35
N LYS A 174 -9.18 -16.34 -26.25
CA LYS A 174 -8.69 -16.86 -24.95
C LYS A 174 -7.59 -15.99 -24.35
N LYS A 175 -6.67 -15.47 -25.17
CA LYS A 175 -5.62 -14.55 -24.75
C LYS A 175 -6.23 -13.27 -24.16
N ASP A 176 -7.17 -12.63 -24.86
CA ASP A 176 -7.82 -11.41 -24.38
C ASP A 176 -8.61 -11.65 -23.07
N LYS A 177 -9.34 -12.77 -23.00
CA LYS A 177 -10.07 -13.16 -21.78
C LYS A 177 -9.16 -13.39 -20.59
N LEU A 178 -8.01 -14.03 -20.79
CA LEU A 178 -7.02 -14.25 -19.72
C LEU A 178 -6.43 -12.92 -19.25
N ILE A 179 -5.94 -12.09 -20.18
CA ILE A 179 -5.38 -10.78 -19.86
C ILE A 179 -6.42 -9.93 -19.10
N GLY A 180 -7.67 -9.90 -19.59
CA GLY A 180 -8.75 -9.16 -18.95
C GLY A 180 -9.03 -9.62 -17.52
N ARG A 181 -9.00 -10.93 -17.26
CA ARG A 181 -9.27 -11.50 -15.93
C ARG A 181 -8.23 -11.13 -14.89
N LEU A 182 -6.96 -10.99 -15.28
CA LEU A 182 -5.88 -10.67 -14.36
C LEU A 182 -5.92 -9.24 -13.80
N LEU A 183 -6.67 -8.36 -14.45
CA LEU A 183 -6.68 -6.94 -14.11
C LEU A 183 -7.27 -6.65 -12.72
N ASP A 184 -8.09 -7.54 -12.15
CA ASP A 184 -8.55 -7.44 -10.77
C ASP A 184 -7.38 -7.47 -9.77
N LEU A 185 -6.43 -8.39 -9.94
CA LEU A 185 -5.24 -8.51 -9.11
C LEU A 185 -4.29 -7.32 -9.34
N VAL A 186 -4.13 -6.90 -10.61
CA VAL A 186 -3.30 -5.73 -10.96
C VAL A 186 -3.81 -4.46 -10.27
N ALA A 187 -5.13 -4.24 -10.26
CA ALA A 187 -5.69 -3.08 -9.57
C ALA A 187 -5.44 -3.11 -8.05
N ILE A 188 -5.55 -4.29 -7.43
CA ILE A 188 -5.32 -4.45 -5.99
C ILE A 188 -3.85 -4.16 -5.66
N GLY A 189 -2.89 -4.84 -6.28
CA GLY A 189 -1.47 -4.64 -5.99
C GLY A 189 -1.04 -3.19 -6.27
N THR A 190 -1.37 -2.65 -7.45
CA THR A 190 -1.00 -1.27 -7.81
C THR A 190 -1.50 -0.22 -6.81
N ILE A 191 -2.74 -0.36 -6.30
CA ILE A 191 -3.29 0.58 -5.31
C ILE A 191 -2.64 0.38 -3.94
N THR A 192 -2.41 -0.88 -3.53
CA THR A 192 -1.87 -1.19 -2.19
C THR A 192 -0.40 -0.86 -2.05
N ASP A 193 0.35 -0.89 -3.14
CA ASP A 193 1.75 -0.47 -3.19
C ASP A 193 1.91 1.07 -3.21
N CYS A 194 0.80 1.80 -3.33
CA CYS A 194 0.80 3.27 -3.32
C CYS A 194 1.65 3.91 -4.43
N VAL A 195 1.80 3.25 -5.57
CA VAL A 195 2.46 3.84 -6.74
C VAL A 195 1.57 4.84 -7.47
N SER A 196 2.18 5.66 -8.31
CA SER A 196 1.51 6.70 -9.08
C SER A 196 0.32 6.18 -9.88
N LEU A 197 -0.86 6.77 -9.71
CA LEU A 197 -2.08 6.47 -10.48
C LEU A 197 -2.23 7.41 -11.70
N THR A 198 -1.16 7.52 -12.48
CA THR A 198 -1.10 8.24 -13.76
C THR A 198 -0.76 7.27 -14.89
N GLY A 199 -0.70 7.73 -16.11
CA GLY A 199 -0.22 6.94 -17.26
C GLY A 199 -0.85 5.55 -17.38
N GLU A 200 -0.01 4.55 -17.57
CA GLU A 200 -0.43 3.16 -17.70
C GLU A 200 -1.00 2.59 -16.41
N ASN A 201 -0.43 2.91 -15.23
CA ASN A 201 -0.97 2.46 -13.95
C ASN A 201 -2.44 2.86 -13.77
N ARG A 202 -2.78 4.10 -14.09
CA ARG A 202 -4.18 4.56 -14.04
C ARG A 202 -5.07 3.77 -14.99
N ALA A 203 -4.60 3.47 -16.19
CA ALA A 203 -5.35 2.68 -17.17
C ALA A 203 -5.55 1.23 -16.71
N LEU A 204 -4.52 0.61 -16.14
CA LEU A 204 -4.56 -0.73 -15.55
C LEU A 204 -5.56 -0.79 -14.38
N VAL A 205 -5.46 0.15 -13.44
CA VAL A 205 -6.35 0.22 -12.28
C VAL A 205 -7.80 0.50 -12.71
N LYS A 206 -8.03 1.44 -13.63
CA LYS A 206 -9.38 1.73 -14.14
C LYS A 206 -10.03 0.49 -14.77
N SER A 207 -9.27 -0.26 -15.56
CA SER A 207 -9.73 -1.52 -16.17
C SER A 207 -9.95 -2.59 -15.10
N GLY A 208 -9.05 -2.71 -14.13
CA GLY A 208 -9.12 -3.70 -13.07
C GLY A 208 -10.27 -3.48 -12.10
N LEU A 209 -10.60 -2.24 -11.75
CA LEU A 209 -11.78 -1.90 -10.95
C LEU A 209 -13.08 -2.34 -11.62
N ALA A 210 -13.15 -2.22 -12.96
CA ALA A 210 -14.31 -2.71 -13.73
C ALA A 210 -14.42 -4.24 -13.71
N VAL A 211 -13.28 -4.96 -13.69
CA VAL A 211 -13.25 -6.42 -13.54
C VAL A 211 -13.61 -6.83 -12.12
N LEU A 212 -13.01 -6.20 -11.12
CA LEU A 212 -13.24 -6.46 -9.70
C LEU A 212 -14.70 -6.29 -9.32
N SER A 213 -15.37 -5.27 -9.86
CA SER A 213 -16.81 -5.01 -9.63
C SER A 213 -17.72 -6.13 -10.15
N ARG A 214 -17.24 -7.00 -11.06
CA ARG A 214 -17.97 -8.18 -11.53
C ARG A 214 -17.85 -9.38 -10.57
N GLN A 215 -16.99 -9.30 -9.57
CA GLN A 215 -16.78 -10.29 -8.51
C GLN A 215 -16.63 -11.73 -9.03
N GLN A 216 -15.86 -11.93 -10.10
CA GLN A 216 -15.71 -13.23 -10.76
C GLN A 216 -14.79 -14.21 -10.02
N ARG A 217 -13.90 -13.69 -9.18
CA ARG A 217 -12.94 -14.48 -8.39
C ARG A 217 -13.57 -14.83 -7.04
N PRO A 218 -13.77 -16.13 -6.69
CA PRO A 218 -14.43 -16.53 -5.45
C PRO A 218 -13.80 -15.89 -4.20
N GLY A 219 -12.48 -15.90 -4.11
CA GLY A 219 -11.77 -15.32 -2.98
C GLY A 219 -12.00 -13.82 -2.82
N LEU A 220 -11.96 -13.03 -3.92
CA LEU A 220 -12.22 -11.60 -3.85
C LEU A 220 -13.69 -11.30 -3.52
N LYS A 221 -14.62 -12.08 -4.05
CA LYS A 221 -16.04 -11.99 -3.71
C LYS A 221 -16.28 -12.23 -2.22
N ALA A 222 -15.66 -13.26 -1.65
CA ALA A 222 -15.73 -13.55 -0.23
C ALA A 222 -15.11 -12.41 0.61
N LEU A 223 -13.95 -11.89 0.21
CA LEU A 223 -13.26 -10.80 0.91
C LEU A 223 -14.07 -9.50 0.90
N ILE A 224 -14.73 -9.17 -0.23
CA ILE A 224 -15.61 -8.01 -0.37
C ILE A 224 -16.78 -8.11 0.61
N ARG A 225 -17.40 -9.28 0.74
CA ARG A 225 -18.49 -9.52 1.71
C ARG A 225 -18.01 -9.39 3.15
N GLU A 226 -16.88 -10.00 3.50
CA GLU A 226 -16.28 -9.89 4.84
C GLU A 226 -15.84 -8.45 5.17
N ALA A 227 -15.53 -7.63 4.17
CA ALA A 227 -15.28 -6.20 4.33
C ALA A 227 -16.54 -5.37 4.54
N GLY A 228 -17.74 -5.97 4.46
CA GLY A 228 -19.02 -5.27 4.60
C GLY A 228 -19.39 -4.38 3.41
N ILE A 229 -18.80 -4.65 2.24
CA ILE A 229 -19.12 -3.94 1.00
C ILE A 229 -20.32 -4.64 0.36
N SER A 230 -21.44 -3.92 0.21
CA SER A 230 -22.64 -4.48 -0.40
C SER A 230 -22.46 -4.76 -1.91
N ASP A 231 -23.16 -5.78 -2.40
CA ASP A 231 -22.99 -6.29 -3.78
C ASP A 231 -23.39 -5.26 -4.87
N ASP A 232 -24.24 -4.30 -4.54
CA ASP A 232 -24.68 -3.20 -5.41
C ASP A 232 -23.70 -2.02 -5.44
N LYS A 233 -22.72 -2.00 -4.54
CA LYS A 233 -21.79 -0.88 -4.42
C LYS A 233 -20.65 -1.00 -5.41
N LYS A 234 -20.42 0.07 -6.17
CA LYS A 234 -19.26 0.17 -7.06
C LYS A 234 -17.97 0.22 -6.22
N ILE A 235 -17.07 -0.71 -6.49
CA ILE A 235 -15.75 -0.73 -5.85
C ILE A 235 -14.86 0.30 -6.52
N ASP A 236 -14.20 1.12 -5.71
CA ASP A 236 -13.24 2.14 -6.12
C ASP A 236 -11.86 1.95 -5.45
N ALA A 237 -10.93 2.85 -5.73
CA ALA A 237 -9.58 2.81 -5.18
C ALA A 237 -9.57 2.91 -3.64
N TRP A 238 -10.51 3.65 -3.05
CA TRP A 238 -10.63 3.76 -1.59
C TRP A 238 -10.96 2.41 -0.95
N HIS A 239 -11.91 1.65 -1.52
CA HIS A 239 -12.26 0.31 -1.02
C HIS A 239 -11.05 -0.63 -1.05
N ILE A 240 -10.24 -0.56 -2.11
CA ILE A 240 -9.01 -1.36 -2.19
C ILE A 240 -8.00 -0.90 -1.13
N GLY A 241 -7.66 0.39 -1.08
CA GLY A 241 -6.60 0.91 -0.21
C GLY A 241 -6.93 0.81 1.28
N PHE A 242 -8.21 0.94 1.66
CA PHE A 242 -8.61 1.03 3.08
C PHE A 242 -9.42 -0.17 3.59
N GLN A 243 -9.95 -1.02 2.71
CA GLN A 243 -10.75 -2.17 3.13
C GLN A 243 -10.16 -3.51 2.70
N LEU A 244 -9.87 -3.71 1.40
CA LEU A 244 -9.40 -5.00 0.90
C LEU A 244 -7.90 -5.19 1.11
N GLY A 245 -7.07 -4.22 0.74
CA GLY A 245 -5.62 -4.27 0.89
C GLY A 245 -5.15 -4.50 2.33
N PRO A 246 -5.67 -3.75 3.33
CA PRO A 246 -5.32 -4.00 4.72
C PRO A 246 -5.61 -5.41 5.22
N ARG A 247 -6.66 -6.09 4.70
CA ARG A 247 -6.98 -7.48 5.03
C ARG A 247 -5.98 -8.46 4.40
N LEU A 248 -5.62 -8.23 3.14
CA LEU A 248 -4.59 -9.03 2.46
C LEU A 248 -3.23 -8.87 3.16
N ASN A 249 -2.85 -7.65 3.51
CA ASN A 249 -1.60 -7.34 4.20
C ASN A 249 -1.54 -7.87 5.65
N ALA A 250 -2.70 -8.09 6.29
CA ALA A 250 -2.74 -8.52 7.69
C ALA A 250 -2.15 -9.91 7.90
N ALA A 251 -2.30 -10.82 6.93
CA ALA A 251 -1.68 -12.15 6.98
C ALA A 251 -0.17 -12.04 7.10
N GLY A 252 0.52 -11.36 6.18
CA GLY A 252 1.98 -11.18 6.22
C GLY A 252 2.51 -10.37 7.41
N ARG A 253 1.64 -9.82 8.27
CA ARG A 253 2.04 -9.10 9.49
C ARG A 253 1.89 -9.91 10.77
N LEU A 254 0.91 -10.79 10.85
CA LEU A 254 0.51 -11.51 12.05
C LEU A 254 0.57 -13.03 11.90
N ASP A 255 0.63 -13.50 10.65
CA ASP A 255 0.61 -14.89 10.24
C ASP A 255 1.42 -15.00 8.93
N HIS A 256 1.21 -16.03 8.14
CA HIS A 256 1.89 -16.21 6.86
C HIS A 256 1.06 -15.69 5.68
N ALA A 257 1.69 -14.96 4.75
CA ALA A 257 1.04 -14.36 3.58
C ALA A 257 0.43 -15.39 2.60
N ASN A 258 0.77 -16.68 2.73
CA ASN A 258 0.14 -17.76 1.98
C ASN A 258 -1.39 -17.81 2.13
N THR A 259 -1.94 -17.37 3.27
CA THR A 259 -3.40 -17.28 3.46
C THR A 259 -4.03 -16.36 2.42
N SER A 260 -3.40 -15.21 2.18
CA SER A 260 -3.84 -14.25 1.14
C SER A 260 -3.62 -14.79 -0.27
N PHE A 261 -2.49 -15.46 -0.52
CA PHE A 261 -2.23 -16.11 -1.81
C PHE A 261 -3.30 -17.19 -2.12
N HIS A 262 -3.59 -18.08 -1.19
CA HIS A 262 -4.60 -19.14 -1.37
C HIS A 262 -5.99 -18.55 -1.59
N LEU A 263 -6.38 -17.49 -0.87
CA LEU A 263 -7.62 -16.78 -1.13
C LEU A 263 -7.71 -16.30 -2.59
N LEU A 264 -6.64 -15.74 -3.14
CA LEU A 264 -6.65 -15.17 -4.49
C LEU A 264 -6.72 -16.21 -5.61
N ILE A 265 -6.22 -17.44 -5.37
CA ILE A 265 -6.17 -18.50 -6.40
C ILE A 265 -7.26 -19.55 -6.26
N THR A 266 -7.90 -19.70 -5.09
CA THR A 266 -8.94 -20.71 -4.89
C THR A 266 -10.10 -20.55 -5.86
N ARG A 267 -10.70 -21.68 -6.24
CA ARG A 267 -11.92 -21.75 -7.05
C ARG A 267 -13.10 -22.33 -6.27
N ASP A 268 -12.87 -22.70 -5.02
CA ASP A 268 -13.88 -23.23 -4.12
C ASP A 268 -14.47 -22.12 -3.26
N ASP A 269 -15.80 -21.96 -3.29
CA ASP A 269 -16.50 -20.90 -2.56
C ASP A 269 -16.45 -21.12 -1.03
N GLN A 270 -16.39 -22.36 -0.54
CA GLN A 270 -16.34 -22.65 0.90
C GLN A 270 -14.94 -22.35 1.44
N GLU A 271 -13.89 -22.77 0.73
CA GLU A 271 -12.51 -22.41 1.04
C GLU A 271 -12.32 -20.89 1.03
N ALA A 272 -12.82 -20.22 -0.02
CA ALA A 272 -12.78 -18.76 -0.14
C ALA A 272 -13.42 -18.05 1.06
N ALA A 273 -14.61 -18.51 1.49
CA ALA A 273 -15.28 -17.93 2.64
C ALA A 273 -14.50 -18.17 3.95
N SER A 274 -13.87 -19.33 4.12
CA SER A 274 -13.03 -19.63 5.28
C SER A 274 -11.80 -18.74 5.34
N LEU A 275 -11.04 -18.65 4.23
CA LEU A 275 -9.84 -17.81 4.12
C LEU A 275 -10.16 -16.31 4.31
N ALA A 276 -11.27 -15.83 3.73
CA ALA A 276 -11.69 -14.44 3.90
C ALA A 276 -12.00 -14.09 5.36
N ARG A 277 -12.68 -14.99 6.11
CA ARG A 277 -12.91 -14.83 7.56
C ARG A 277 -11.60 -14.76 8.34
N THR A 278 -10.65 -15.64 8.04
CA THR A 278 -9.31 -15.63 8.67
C THR A 278 -8.61 -14.30 8.45
N LEU A 279 -8.57 -13.81 7.21
CA LEU A 279 -7.97 -12.51 6.89
C LEU A 279 -8.67 -11.34 7.57
N ASN A 280 -10.00 -11.37 7.66
CA ASN A 280 -10.75 -10.35 8.38
C ASN A 280 -10.44 -10.37 9.88
N ALA A 281 -10.36 -11.54 10.50
CA ALA A 281 -9.97 -11.70 11.90
C ALA A 281 -8.54 -11.18 12.15
N ASN A 282 -7.56 -11.56 11.31
CA ASN A 282 -6.20 -11.05 11.37
C ASN A 282 -6.15 -9.51 11.24
N ASN A 283 -6.96 -8.95 10.34
CA ASN A 283 -7.04 -7.49 10.19
C ASN A 283 -7.62 -6.80 11.44
N GLN A 284 -8.63 -7.38 12.08
CA GLN A 284 -9.18 -6.86 13.35
C GLN A 284 -8.14 -6.91 14.47
N VAL A 285 -7.40 -8.01 14.59
CA VAL A 285 -6.28 -8.12 15.55
C VAL A 285 -5.22 -7.07 15.27
N ARG A 286 -4.81 -6.91 14.01
CA ARG A 286 -3.85 -5.89 13.60
C ARG A 286 -4.30 -4.48 13.99
N GLN A 287 -5.60 -4.14 13.76
CA GLN A 287 -6.16 -2.84 14.14
C GLN A 287 -6.07 -2.65 15.65
N ARG A 288 -6.55 -3.62 16.44
CA ARG A 288 -6.51 -3.56 17.90
C ARG A 288 -5.09 -3.36 18.42
N LEU A 289 -4.12 -4.17 17.97
CA LEU A 289 -2.71 -4.03 18.37
C LEU A 289 -2.14 -2.65 18.00
N THR A 290 -2.53 -2.09 16.85
CA THR A 290 -2.09 -0.74 16.47
C THR A 290 -2.68 0.31 17.39
N ASP A 291 -3.97 0.21 17.73
CA ASP A 291 -4.67 1.16 18.62
C ASP A 291 -4.14 1.07 20.07
N GLU A 292 -3.80 -0.13 20.55
CA GLU A 292 -3.14 -0.34 21.85
C GLU A 292 -1.77 0.36 21.91
N ILE A 293 -0.96 0.23 20.85
CA ILE A 293 0.34 0.93 20.77
C ILE A 293 0.13 2.45 20.78
N LEU A 294 -0.85 2.96 20.04
CA LEU A 294 -1.15 4.39 20.00
C LEU A 294 -1.60 4.92 21.36
N ALA A 295 -2.49 4.20 22.05
CA ALA A 295 -2.96 4.57 23.37
C ALA A 295 -1.81 4.59 24.39
N ALA A 296 -0.95 3.57 24.38
CA ALA A 296 0.22 3.51 25.25
C ALA A 296 1.23 4.62 24.93
N ALA A 297 1.49 4.91 23.66
CA ALA A 297 2.36 6.01 23.25
C ALA A 297 1.80 7.38 23.69
N ASP A 298 0.50 7.60 23.57
CA ASP A 298 -0.15 8.85 23.99
C ASP A 298 -0.06 9.09 25.51
N GLN A 299 -0.12 8.02 26.30
CA GLN A 299 0.04 8.08 27.77
C GLN A 299 1.48 8.35 28.20
N ASP A 300 2.44 7.77 27.47
CA ASP A 300 3.86 7.88 27.78
C ASP A 300 4.52 9.17 27.31
N LEU A 301 3.98 9.79 26.27
CA LEU A 301 4.51 11.04 25.73
C LEU A 301 4.14 12.20 26.64
N ASP A 302 5.14 12.76 27.32
CA ASP A 302 5.00 14.04 28.02
C ASP A 302 4.41 15.10 27.06
N PRO A 303 3.43 15.91 27.50
CA PRO A 303 2.91 17.04 26.70
C PRO A 303 4.02 17.92 26.11
N ALA A 304 5.13 18.12 26.82
CA ALA A 304 6.32 18.82 26.31
C ALA A 304 7.04 18.04 25.20
N GLU A 305 6.92 16.72 25.11
CA GLU A 305 7.51 15.90 24.06
C GLU A 305 6.65 15.88 22.78
N LYS A 306 5.32 16.07 22.89
CA LYS A 306 4.40 16.17 21.73
C LYS A 306 4.70 17.33 20.80
N GLY A 307 5.37 18.39 21.33
CA GLY A 307 5.86 19.53 20.56
C GLY A 307 7.28 19.42 20.00
N LYS A 308 8.04 18.36 20.33
CA LYS A 308 9.43 18.16 19.91
C LYS A 308 9.54 17.76 18.44
N ASN A 309 10.75 17.82 17.92
CA ASN A 309 11.06 17.59 16.51
C ASN A 309 10.86 16.15 16.06
N ILE A 310 10.88 15.17 16.98
CA ILE A 310 10.66 13.75 16.70
C ILE A 310 9.92 13.07 17.85
N ILE A 311 9.00 12.18 17.54
CA ILE A 311 8.27 11.33 18.49
C ILE A 311 8.95 9.98 18.58
N ILE A 312 9.23 9.49 19.79
CA ILE A 312 9.82 8.17 20.00
C ILE A 312 8.97 7.42 21.02
N ALA A 313 8.24 6.41 20.55
CA ALA A 313 7.45 5.51 21.37
C ALA A 313 8.22 4.20 21.62
N ARG A 314 8.16 3.71 22.86
CA ARG A 314 8.87 2.51 23.30
C ARG A 314 7.88 1.49 23.87
N SER A 315 8.02 0.23 23.46
CA SER A 315 7.22 -0.82 24.09
C SER A 315 7.54 -0.96 25.59
N PRO A 316 6.57 -1.43 26.40
CA PRO A 316 6.75 -1.57 27.85
C PRO A 316 7.98 -2.38 28.24
N ASN A 317 8.34 -3.44 27.49
CA ASN A 317 9.51 -4.28 27.78
C ASN A 317 10.87 -3.62 27.51
N LEU A 318 10.91 -2.44 26.97
CA LEU A 318 12.10 -1.57 26.88
C LEU A 318 12.23 -0.59 28.06
N LYS A 319 11.30 -0.69 29.01
CA LYS A 319 11.28 0.03 30.28
C LYS A 319 11.36 -1.00 31.40
N ASP A 320 10.36 -1.07 32.24
CA ASP A 320 10.29 -2.02 33.36
C ASP A 320 9.17 -3.06 33.19
N GLY A 321 8.48 -3.03 32.04
CA GLY A 321 7.37 -3.92 31.71
C GLY A 321 7.83 -5.22 31.01
N VAL A 322 6.94 -6.20 30.97
CA VAL A 322 7.18 -7.50 30.31
C VAL A 322 6.56 -7.61 28.93
N GLU A 323 5.64 -6.72 28.56
CA GLU A 323 4.87 -6.82 27.33
C GLU A 323 5.62 -6.19 26.14
N ALA A 324 5.79 -6.96 25.07
CA ALA A 324 6.38 -6.50 23.81
C ALA A 324 5.31 -6.12 22.80
N TRP A 325 5.51 -5.01 22.10
CA TRP A 325 4.69 -4.72 20.94
C TRP A 325 5.05 -5.61 19.75
N ASN A 326 4.04 -6.04 19.01
CA ASN A 326 4.26 -6.89 17.85
C ASN A 326 5.01 -6.13 16.74
N GLU A 327 6.17 -6.67 16.31
CA GLU A 327 7.04 -6.05 15.31
C GLU A 327 6.38 -5.87 13.93
N GLY A 328 5.40 -6.70 13.58
CA GLY A 328 4.64 -6.58 12.32
C GLY A 328 3.74 -5.34 12.24
N VAL A 329 3.43 -4.70 13.40
CA VAL A 329 2.52 -3.54 13.46
C VAL A 329 3.18 -2.24 13.92
N ILE A 330 4.40 -2.25 14.49
CA ILE A 330 5.07 -1.01 14.95
C ILE A 330 5.24 0.02 13.83
N GLY A 331 5.44 -0.40 12.59
CA GLY A 331 5.53 0.51 11.44
C GLY A 331 4.20 1.20 11.10
N LEU A 332 3.06 0.56 11.38
CA LEU A 332 1.74 1.17 11.24
C LEU A 332 1.49 2.19 12.35
N ALA A 333 1.86 1.85 13.57
CA ALA A 333 1.79 2.76 14.71
C ALA A 333 2.67 4.00 14.49
N ALA A 334 3.91 3.83 13.97
CA ALA A 334 4.77 4.94 13.61
C ALA A 334 4.11 5.87 12.58
N GLY A 335 3.44 5.31 11.55
CA GLY A 335 2.69 6.09 10.56
C GLY A 335 1.55 6.89 11.19
N ARG A 336 0.75 6.27 12.04
CA ARG A 336 -0.35 6.94 12.74
C ARG A 336 0.12 8.03 13.71
N LEU A 337 1.22 7.82 14.42
CA LEU A 337 1.84 8.85 15.26
C LEU A 337 2.36 10.01 14.41
N CYS A 338 3.02 9.72 13.29
CA CYS A 338 3.51 10.72 12.36
C CYS A 338 2.38 11.58 11.79
N GLU A 339 1.26 10.97 11.37
CA GLU A 339 0.07 11.67 10.89
C GLU A 339 -0.57 12.53 11.99
N ARG A 340 -0.78 11.96 13.19
CA ARG A 340 -1.48 12.61 14.31
C ARG A 340 -0.76 13.87 14.78
N TYR A 341 0.56 13.80 14.90
CA TYR A 341 1.36 14.90 15.46
C TYR A 341 2.04 15.76 14.38
N TYR A 342 1.95 15.34 13.12
CA TYR A 342 2.73 15.92 12.02
C TYR A 342 4.21 16.07 12.38
N ARG A 343 4.81 14.97 12.86
CA ARG A 343 6.22 14.87 13.27
C ARG A 343 6.79 13.53 12.82
N PRO A 344 8.09 13.45 12.51
CA PRO A 344 8.76 12.16 12.41
C PRO A 344 8.49 11.32 13.64
N ALA A 345 8.25 10.03 13.48
CA ALA A 345 7.95 9.13 14.58
C ALA A 345 8.72 7.82 14.43
N LEU A 346 9.34 7.38 15.54
CA LEU A 346 9.95 6.06 15.69
C LEU A 346 9.18 5.26 16.73
N VAL A 347 8.96 3.98 16.46
CA VAL A 347 8.39 3.02 17.43
C VAL A 347 9.38 1.88 17.61
N LEU A 348 9.77 1.63 18.85
CA LEU A 348 10.73 0.61 19.22
C LEU A 348 10.05 -0.51 20.01
N THR A 349 10.45 -1.76 19.74
CA THR A 349 10.07 -2.95 20.51
C THR A 349 11.27 -3.86 20.70
N LYS A 350 11.22 -4.71 21.74
CA LYS A 350 12.24 -5.72 21.97
C LYS A 350 11.63 -7.11 21.81
N ARG A 351 12.28 -7.94 21.00
CA ARG A 351 11.97 -9.35 20.89
C ARG A 351 13.22 -10.16 21.16
N GLU A 352 13.15 -11.07 22.11
CA GLU A 352 14.33 -11.82 22.58
C GLU A 352 15.44 -10.85 23.04
N ALA A 353 16.61 -10.92 22.42
CA ALA A 353 17.75 -10.03 22.68
C ALA A 353 17.92 -8.92 21.62
N GLU A 354 16.96 -8.76 20.68
CA GLU A 354 17.02 -7.74 19.62
C GLU A 354 16.05 -6.59 19.91
N VAL A 355 16.54 -5.36 19.82
CA VAL A 355 15.69 -4.16 19.78
C VAL A 355 15.50 -3.75 18.34
N LYS A 356 14.25 -3.81 17.88
CA LYS A 356 13.83 -3.43 16.54
C LYS A 356 13.05 -2.12 16.57
N GLY A 357 13.24 -1.30 15.55
CA GLY A 357 12.51 -0.06 15.38
C GLY A 357 11.96 0.12 13.98
N SER A 358 10.87 0.84 13.90
CA SER A 358 10.33 1.31 12.63
C SER A 358 10.02 2.79 12.70
N GLY A 359 10.31 3.53 11.61
CA GLY A 359 10.11 4.96 11.53
C GLY A 359 9.22 5.39 10.37
N ARG A 360 8.52 6.50 10.58
CA ARG A 360 7.82 7.24 9.54
C ARG A 360 8.11 8.72 9.67
N SER A 361 8.13 9.45 8.56
CA SER A 361 8.52 10.85 8.55
C SER A 361 7.59 11.72 7.71
N VAL A 362 7.62 13.00 8.05
CA VAL A 362 7.09 14.11 7.25
C VAL A 362 8.16 14.59 6.26
N ALA A 363 7.75 15.40 5.27
CA ALA A 363 8.64 15.86 4.20
C ALA A 363 9.90 16.62 4.69
N GLU A 364 9.83 17.20 5.88
CA GLU A 364 10.89 18.03 6.45
C GLU A 364 12.11 17.22 6.94
N LEU A 365 11.96 15.89 7.22
CA LEU A 365 13.05 15.04 7.70
C LEU A 365 13.23 13.80 6.84
N ASN A 366 14.45 13.59 6.33
CA ASN A 366 14.87 12.34 5.71
C ASN A 366 15.36 11.37 6.78
N LEU A 367 14.63 10.24 7.00
CA LEU A 367 14.97 9.23 8.01
C LEU A 367 16.30 8.54 7.73
N MET A 368 16.64 8.30 6.45
CA MET A 368 17.90 7.65 6.12
C MET A 368 19.09 8.55 6.47
N ALA A 369 18.99 9.84 6.18
CA ALA A 369 20.02 10.81 6.59
C ALA A 369 20.15 10.92 8.12
N MET A 370 19.04 10.75 8.85
CA MET A 370 19.06 10.73 10.31
C MET A 370 19.72 9.43 10.85
N LEU A 371 19.35 8.27 10.31
CA LEU A 371 19.92 6.99 10.73
C LEU A 371 21.42 6.90 10.43
N GLU A 372 21.88 7.48 9.31
CA GLU A 372 23.31 7.56 9.01
C GLU A 372 24.12 8.29 10.09
N LYS A 373 23.55 9.34 10.69
CA LYS A 373 24.20 10.08 11.80
C LYS A 373 24.34 9.26 13.10
N VAL A 374 23.55 8.20 13.24
CA VAL A 374 23.52 7.33 14.44
C VAL A 374 23.87 5.89 14.10
N ARG A 375 24.55 5.67 12.96
CA ARG A 375 24.88 4.32 12.46
C ARG A 375 25.70 3.46 13.41
N GLU A 376 26.47 4.07 14.29
CA GLU A 376 27.24 3.35 15.31
C GLU A 376 26.37 2.53 16.26
N TYR A 377 25.11 2.89 16.47
CA TYR A 377 24.14 2.16 17.29
C TYR A 377 23.44 1.02 16.54
N LEU A 378 23.53 0.99 15.20
CA LEU A 378 22.70 0.12 14.35
C LEU A 378 23.46 -1.15 13.93
N ALA A 379 22.85 -2.32 14.12
CA ALA A 379 23.31 -3.59 13.57
C ALA A 379 22.85 -3.78 12.13
N ARG A 380 21.59 -3.44 11.86
CA ARG A 380 20.96 -3.48 10.52
C ARG A 380 20.01 -2.29 10.39
N TRP A 381 19.93 -1.70 9.24
CA TRP A 381 19.02 -0.60 8.95
C TRP A 381 18.80 -0.42 7.45
N GLY A 382 17.64 0.12 7.08
CA GLY A 382 17.29 0.37 5.69
C GLY A 382 15.94 1.04 5.54
N GLY A 383 15.63 1.47 4.33
CA GLY A 383 14.37 2.14 3.99
C GLY A 383 14.56 3.29 3.02
N HIS A 384 13.68 4.27 3.13
CA HIS A 384 13.61 5.47 2.29
C HIS A 384 13.50 6.73 3.16
N ALA A 385 13.48 7.90 2.52
CA ALA A 385 13.38 9.17 3.22
C ALA A 385 12.19 9.24 4.19
N ALA A 386 11.04 8.68 3.83
CA ALA A 386 9.79 8.76 4.60
C ALA A 386 9.52 7.54 5.51
N ALA A 387 10.24 6.43 5.33
CA ALA A 387 9.99 5.19 6.08
C ALA A 387 11.27 4.39 6.27
N CYS A 388 11.51 3.86 7.48
CA CYS A 388 12.68 3.05 7.77
C CYS A 388 12.37 1.90 8.74
N GLY A 389 13.25 0.89 8.71
CA GLY A 389 13.34 -0.17 9.70
C GLY A 389 14.79 -0.30 10.17
N PHE A 390 15.01 -0.66 11.42
CA PHE A 390 16.35 -0.86 11.97
C PHE A 390 16.36 -1.84 13.14
N THR A 391 17.56 -2.37 13.43
CA THR A 391 17.86 -3.21 14.60
C THR A 391 19.06 -2.61 15.32
N LEU A 392 19.00 -2.48 16.64
CA LEU A 392 20.11 -1.98 17.45
C LEU A 392 21.18 -3.06 17.67
N LYS A 393 22.43 -2.64 17.92
CA LYS A 393 23.55 -3.54 18.26
C LYS A 393 23.45 -4.14 19.65
N SER A 394 22.65 -3.55 20.54
CA SER A 394 22.51 -4.00 21.93
C SER A 394 21.11 -3.69 22.44
N ASP A 395 20.62 -4.55 23.32
CA ASP A 395 19.35 -4.41 24.03
C ASP A 395 19.50 -3.85 25.47
N ARG A 396 20.75 -3.53 25.90
CA ARG A 396 21.00 -2.97 27.22
C ARG A 396 20.27 -1.64 27.39
N PRO A 397 19.57 -1.41 28.49
CA PRO A 397 18.76 -0.20 28.69
C PRO A 397 19.55 1.10 28.48
N GLU A 398 20.80 1.16 28.95
CA GLU A 398 21.69 2.33 28.83
C GLU A 398 21.97 2.62 27.34
N PHE A 399 22.29 1.56 26.55
CA PHE A 399 22.55 1.68 25.12
C PHE A 399 21.32 2.17 24.35
N VAL A 400 20.13 1.68 24.71
CA VAL A 400 18.87 2.15 24.12
C VAL A 400 18.61 3.61 24.44
N GLN A 401 18.92 4.07 25.66
CA GLN A 401 18.79 5.48 26.06
C GLN A 401 19.78 6.38 25.31
N GLU A 402 21.04 5.94 25.16
CA GLU A 402 22.05 6.64 24.38
C GLU A 402 21.62 6.78 22.90
N PHE A 403 21.13 5.71 22.30
CA PHE A 403 20.57 5.75 20.96
C PHE A 403 19.43 6.76 20.83
N ILE A 404 18.48 6.78 21.78
CA ILE A 404 17.35 7.71 21.78
C ILE A 404 17.85 9.16 21.89
N ALA A 405 18.83 9.42 22.74
CA ALA A 405 19.42 10.75 22.87
C ALA A 405 20.11 11.18 21.56
N ALA A 406 20.90 10.30 20.96
CA ALA A 406 21.58 10.55 19.68
C ALA A 406 20.58 10.82 18.53
N VAL A 407 19.50 10.04 18.45
CA VAL A 407 18.41 10.27 17.46
C VAL A 407 17.75 11.64 17.67
N LYS A 408 17.42 12.01 18.91
CA LYS A 408 16.84 13.33 19.22
C LYS A 408 17.77 14.45 18.80
N GLN A 409 19.08 14.33 19.07
CA GLN A 409 20.08 15.31 18.66
C GLN A 409 20.18 15.38 17.12
N ALA A 410 20.31 14.24 16.44
CA ALA A 410 20.39 14.18 14.98
C ALA A 410 19.14 14.79 14.30
N ALA A 411 17.95 14.53 14.85
CA ALA A 411 16.71 15.13 14.37
C ALA A 411 16.70 16.65 14.59
N ASN A 412 17.14 17.14 15.74
CA ASN A 412 17.23 18.56 16.03
C ASN A 412 18.17 19.28 15.05
N ASP A 413 19.33 18.68 14.77
CA ASP A 413 20.33 19.25 13.85
C ASP A 413 19.78 19.32 12.41
N LEU A 414 19.11 18.26 11.95
CA LEU A 414 18.55 18.17 10.59
C LEU A 414 17.29 19.04 10.39
N LEU A 415 16.61 19.39 11.48
CA LEU A 415 15.38 20.17 11.49
C LEU A 415 15.62 21.62 11.94
N ALA A 416 16.85 21.99 12.26
CA ALA A 416 17.19 23.36 12.67
C ALA A 416 16.67 24.38 11.63
N GLY A 417 15.87 25.33 12.09
CA GLY A 417 15.27 26.39 11.25
C GLY A 417 14.10 25.93 10.36
N LYS A 418 13.69 24.66 10.40
CA LYS A 418 12.51 24.19 9.68
C LYS A 418 11.24 24.36 10.50
N ILE A 419 10.18 24.77 9.83
CA ILE A 419 8.86 24.95 10.44
C ILE A 419 7.97 23.79 10.01
N PHE A 420 7.44 23.05 10.97
CA PHE A 420 6.41 22.06 10.73
C PHE A 420 5.06 22.74 10.52
N SER A 421 4.65 22.83 9.29
CA SER A 421 3.37 23.42 8.92
C SER A 421 2.66 22.51 7.94
N PRO A 422 1.67 21.72 8.39
CA PRO A 422 0.84 20.96 7.47
C PRO A 422 0.20 21.89 6.46
N ARG A 423 0.38 21.60 5.18
CA ARG A 423 -0.19 22.41 4.10
C ARG A 423 -1.32 21.65 3.45
N LEU A 424 -2.49 22.28 3.37
CA LEU A 424 -3.63 21.77 2.62
C LEU A 424 -3.63 22.43 1.24
N LEU A 425 -3.32 21.65 0.21
CA LEU A 425 -3.43 22.10 -1.18
C LEU A 425 -4.92 22.09 -1.57
N ILE A 426 -5.38 23.19 -2.12
CA ILE A 426 -6.74 23.41 -2.59
C ILE A 426 -6.67 23.61 -4.10
N ASP A 427 -7.45 22.86 -4.86
CA ASP A 427 -7.41 22.92 -6.32
C ASP A 427 -8.20 24.10 -6.88
N ALA A 428 -9.34 24.43 -6.25
CA ALA A 428 -10.14 25.60 -6.67
C ALA A 428 -11.01 26.13 -5.52
N GLU A 429 -11.26 27.44 -5.56
CA GLU A 429 -12.38 28.06 -4.85
C GLU A 429 -13.65 27.90 -5.69
N PHE A 430 -14.73 27.34 -5.11
CA PHE A 430 -15.94 27.00 -5.84
C PHE A 430 -17.19 27.23 -4.99
N GLY A 431 -18.11 28.06 -5.47
CA GLY A 431 -19.35 28.38 -4.76
C GLY A 431 -20.31 27.19 -4.76
N LEU A 432 -21.03 27.01 -3.63
CA LEU A 432 -21.98 25.90 -3.51
C LEU A 432 -23.11 25.93 -4.55
N GLU A 433 -23.51 27.11 -4.98
CA GLU A 433 -24.54 27.35 -6.01
C GLU A 433 -24.17 26.79 -7.39
N ASN A 434 -22.89 26.56 -7.64
CA ASN A 434 -22.41 26.08 -8.93
C ASN A 434 -22.39 24.54 -9.04
N TRP A 435 -22.57 23.82 -7.94
CA TRP A 435 -22.55 22.37 -7.96
C TRP A 435 -23.76 21.78 -8.69
N THR A 436 -23.46 20.94 -9.67
CA THR A 436 -24.44 20.15 -10.40
C THR A 436 -23.97 18.70 -10.50
N GLU A 437 -24.90 17.76 -10.65
CA GLU A 437 -24.53 16.35 -10.88
C GLU A 437 -23.62 16.17 -12.10
N LYS A 438 -23.80 17.02 -13.14
CA LYS A 438 -22.96 17.00 -14.34
C LYS A 438 -21.49 17.32 -14.02
N ILE A 439 -21.24 18.35 -13.22
CA ILE A 439 -19.87 18.71 -12.81
C ILE A 439 -19.21 17.56 -12.04
N ILE A 440 -19.95 16.91 -11.12
CA ILE A 440 -19.44 15.77 -10.37
C ILE A 440 -19.16 14.59 -11.31
N ALA A 441 -20.06 14.29 -12.25
CA ALA A 441 -19.83 13.25 -13.26
C ALA A 441 -18.61 13.53 -14.15
N ASP A 442 -18.35 14.80 -14.48
CA ASP A 442 -17.15 15.20 -15.22
C ASP A 442 -15.88 15.04 -14.36
N LEU A 443 -15.93 15.34 -13.06
CA LEU A 443 -14.82 15.08 -12.12
C LEU A 443 -14.55 13.57 -11.96
N ASP A 444 -15.58 12.75 -11.90
CA ASP A 444 -15.46 11.28 -11.81
C ASP A 444 -14.72 10.67 -13.03
N ARG A 445 -14.64 11.37 -14.16
CA ARG A 445 -13.83 10.93 -15.31
C ARG A 445 -12.34 10.93 -15.02
N PHE A 446 -11.87 11.71 -14.04
CA PHE A 446 -10.48 11.70 -13.58
C PHE A 446 -10.15 10.53 -12.65
N ALA A 447 -11.16 9.84 -12.09
CA ALA A 447 -10.93 8.62 -11.30
C ALA A 447 -10.28 7.49 -12.14
N PRO A 448 -9.57 6.55 -11.49
CA PRO A 448 -9.36 6.39 -10.04
C PRO A 448 -8.39 7.43 -9.46
N PHE A 449 -8.71 7.92 -8.26
CA PHE A 449 -7.86 8.83 -7.50
C PHE A 449 -6.91 8.07 -6.59
N GLY A 450 -5.73 8.62 -6.34
CA GLY A 450 -4.68 8.07 -5.48
C GLY A 450 -3.39 8.86 -5.59
N GLU A 451 -2.25 8.21 -5.46
CA GLU A 451 -0.93 8.83 -5.56
C GLU A 451 -0.73 9.49 -6.92
N ASP A 452 -0.17 10.69 -6.96
CA ASP A 452 0.03 11.56 -8.14
C ASP A 452 -1.26 11.91 -8.93
N ASN A 453 -2.42 11.42 -8.52
CA ASN A 453 -3.73 11.77 -9.06
C ASN A 453 -4.75 11.97 -7.92
N PRO A 454 -4.54 12.97 -7.04
CA PRO A 454 -5.40 13.19 -5.89
C PRO A 454 -6.80 13.61 -6.31
N GLN A 455 -7.80 13.27 -5.48
CA GLN A 455 -9.15 13.79 -5.67
C GLN A 455 -9.15 15.33 -5.49
N PRO A 456 -9.74 16.10 -6.41
CA PRO A 456 -9.76 17.55 -6.32
C PRO A 456 -10.45 18.06 -5.06
N LYS A 457 -9.82 19.02 -4.38
CA LYS A 457 -10.28 19.67 -3.16
C LYS A 457 -10.79 21.06 -3.46
N PHE A 458 -11.97 21.37 -2.99
CA PHE A 458 -12.64 22.64 -3.24
C PHE A 458 -12.79 23.42 -1.95
N LEU A 459 -12.65 24.76 -2.06
CA LEU A 459 -12.90 25.71 -0.98
C LEU A 459 -14.19 26.47 -1.28
N SER A 460 -15.11 26.52 -0.33
CA SER A 460 -16.21 27.51 -0.30
C SER A 460 -16.07 28.41 0.91
N ARG A 461 -16.27 29.69 0.74
CA ARG A 461 -16.15 30.71 1.79
C ARG A 461 -17.51 31.23 2.23
N GLY A 462 -17.57 31.75 3.46
CA GLY A 462 -18.72 32.47 3.97
C GLY A 462 -19.98 31.64 4.08
N LEU A 463 -19.87 30.33 4.22
CA LEU A 463 -21.00 29.42 4.32
C LEU A 463 -21.73 29.57 5.66
N ARG A 464 -23.05 29.81 5.64
CA ARG A 464 -23.85 29.88 6.84
C ARG A 464 -24.13 28.47 7.38
N LEU A 465 -23.71 28.22 8.61
CA LEU A 465 -23.97 26.96 9.32
C LEU A 465 -25.40 26.99 9.89
N LEU A 466 -26.21 26.03 9.47
CA LEU A 466 -27.63 25.93 9.85
C LEU A 466 -27.87 24.93 10.96
N ASP A 467 -27.11 23.82 10.97
CA ASP A 467 -27.31 22.72 11.91
C ASP A 467 -26.03 21.89 12.05
N VAL A 468 -25.86 21.29 13.22
CA VAL A 468 -24.74 20.39 13.58
C VAL A 468 -25.31 19.15 14.23
N GLN A 469 -25.07 17.98 13.65
CA GLN A 469 -25.53 16.68 14.15
C GLN A 469 -24.35 15.74 14.33
N LEU A 470 -24.25 15.11 15.49
CA LEU A 470 -23.29 14.05 15.75
C LEU A 470 -23.85 12.72 15.23
N MET A 471 -22.98 11.86 14.68
CA MET A 471 -23.34 10.59 14.09
C MET A 471 -22.32 9.49 14.47
N GLY A 472 -22.74 8.24 14.31
CA GLY A 472 -21.97 7.05 14.70
C GLY A 472 -22.29 6.62 16.14
N ASN A 473 -21.94 5.36 16.48
CA ASN A 473 -22.28 4.77 17.78
C ASN A 473 -21.63 5.51 18.97
N GLU A 474 -20.44 6.11 18.73
CA GLU A 474 -19.69 6.88 19.72
C GLU A 474 -19.72 8.39 19.42
N SER A 475 -20.65 8.85 18.60
CA SER A 475 -20.75 10.25 18.17
C SER A 475 -19.46 10.80 17.52
N GLN A 476 -18.63 9.92 16.95
CA GLN A 476 -17.33 10.26 16.40
C GLN A 476 -17.37 10.98 15.05
N HIS A 477 -18.52 11.00 14.38
CA HIS A 477 -18.72 11.67 13.09
C HIS A 477 -19.62 12.89 13.24
N ILE A 478 -19.52 13.80 12.28
CA ILE A 478 -20.34 15.02 12.28
C ILE A 478 -21.02 15.22 10.93
N LYS A 479 -22.30 15.62 10.95
CA LYS A 479 -23.05 16.09 9.80
C LYS A 479 -23.43 17.54 10.00
N LEU A 480 -23.06 18.37 9.04
CA LEU A 480 -23.39 19.78 8.99
C LEU A 480 -24.44 20.02 7.92
N ARG A 481 -25.38 20.94 8.19
CA ARG A 481 -26.24 21.54 7.18
C ARG A 481 -25.80 22.99 6.97
N LEU A 482 -25.54 23.33 5.74
CA LEU A 482 -24.96 24.64 5.39
C LEU A 482 -25.45 25.13 4.02
N LYS A 483 -25.36 26.44 3.80
CA LYS A 483 -25.68 27.06 2.53
C LYS A 483 -24.83 28.33 2.29
N SER A 484 -24.66 28.72 1.03
CA SER A 484 -24.27 30.10 0.66
C SER A 484 -25.50 31.01 0.69
N GLU A 485 -25.36 32.26 0.31
CA GLU A 485 -26.50 33.20 0.22
C GLU A 485 -27.52 32.76 -0.84
N THR A 486 -27.05 32.15 -1.92
CA THR A 486 -27.85 31.82 -3.12
C THR A 486 -28.02 30.31 -3.36
N SER A 487 -27.27 29.45 -2.65
CA SER A 487 -27.32 28.01 -2.85
C SER A 487 -28.51 27.35 -2.15
N PRO A 488 -28.92 26.15 -2.59
CA PRO A 488 -29.72 25.25 -1.75
C PRO A 488 -28.93 24.83 -0.48
N ILE A 489 -29.62 24.14 0.42
CA ILE A 489 -28.97 23.58 1.61
C ILE A 489 -28.22 22.31 1.22
N PHE A 490 -26.94 22.25 1.58
CA PHE A 490 -26.10 21.07 1.41
C PHE A 490 -25.86 20.34 2.72
N SER A 491 -25.74 19.01 2.60
CA SER A 491 -25.24 18.15 3.68
C SER A 491 -23.73 17.97 3.53
N ALA A 492 -22.98 18.22 4.60
CA ALA A 492 -21.53 17.98 4.65
C ALA A 492 -21.20 17.02 5.79
N LEU A 493 -20.37 16.00 5.51
CA LEU A 493 -19.99 14.95 6.46
C LEU A 493 -18.51 15.03 6.83
N GLY A 494 -18.22 15.03 8.13
CA GLY A 494 -16.89 14.91 8.70
C GLY A 494 -16.74 13.58 9.45
N PHE A 495 -15.93 12.67 8.90
CA PHE A 495 -15.70 11.36 9.52
C PHE A 495 -14.58 11.42 10.55
N GLY A 496 -14.83 10.98 11.79
CA GLY A 496 -13.84 10.95 12.87
C GLY A 496 -13.41 12.34 13.37
N ARG A 497 -14.15 13.39 13.05
CA ARG A 497 -13.77 14.79 13.31
C ARG A 497 -14.82 15.54 14.14
N SER A 498 -15.67 14.83 14.87
CA SER A 498 -16.72 15.47 15.68
C SER A 498 -16.15 16.40 16.74
N GLU A 499 -15.07 15.98 17.43
CA GLU A 499 -14.44 16.77 18.49
C GLU A 499 -13.89 18.11 17.98
N ASP A 500 -13.42 18.16 16.73
CA ASP A 500 -12.86 19.38 16.14
C ASP A 500 -13.95 20.42 15.83
N TRP A 501 -15.17 19.97 15.50
CA TRP A 501 -16.19 20.84 14.89
C TRP A 501 -17.56 20.85 15.61
N LYS A 502 -17.76 20.06 16.67
CA LYS A 502 -19.03 20.00 17.41
C LYS A 502 -19.46 21.34 18.02
N ASN A 503 -18.50 22.22 18.32
CA ASN A 503 -18.73 23.52 18.95
C ASN A 503 -18.79 24.68 17.95
N LEU A 504 -18.90 24.42 16.65
CA LEU A 504 -19.06 25.47 15.65
C LEU A 504 -20.37 26.26 15.91
N PRO A 505 -20.34 27.60 15.86
CA PRO A 505 -21.51 28.43 16.16
C PRO A 505 -22.58 28.32 15.06
N ILE A 506 -23.76 27.80 15.42
CA ILE A 506 -24.92 27.76 14.52
C ILE A 506 -25.31 29.21 14.17
N GLY A 507 -25.59 29.47 12.90
CA GLY A 507 -25.81 30.80 12.33
C GLY A 507 -24.55 31.56 11.95
N GLY A 508 -23.37 31.10 12.38
CA GLY A 508 -22.08 31.67 12.02
C GLY A 508 -21.70 31.37 10.57
N LYS A 509 -20.71 32.12 10.06
CA LYS A 509 -20.11 31.91 8.74
C LYS A 509 -18.81 31.11 8.87
N ILE A 510 -18.62 30.12 8.01
CA ILE A 510 -17.44 29.26 7.96
C ILE A 510 -16.88 29.19 6.55
N ASP A 511 -15.57 28.99 6.44
CA ASP A 511 -14.88 28.56 5.22
C ASP A 511 -14.63 27.05 5.33
N MET A 512 -14.94 26.29 4.27
CA MET A 512 -14.86 24.83 4.30
C MET A 512 -14.11 24.31 3.08
N VAL A 513 -13.15 23.41 3.32
CA VAL A 513 -12.50 22.60 2.28
C VAL A 513 -13.12 21.21 2.27
N TYR A 514 -13.46 20.72 1.08
CA TYR A 514 -14.22 19.48 0.95
C TYR A 514 -14.00 18.79 -0.40
N TYR A 515 -14.41 17.51 -0.46
CA TYR A 515 -14.71 16.80 -1.70
C TYR A 515 -16.21 16.86 -1.96
N ALA A 516 -16.62 17.02 -3.22
CA ALA A 516 -18.01 16.88 -3.63
C ALA A 516 -18.22 15.50 -4.28
N GLN A 517 -19.31 14.83 -3.95
CA GLN A 517 -19.68 13.53 -4.50
C GLN A 517 -21.19 13.38 -4.60
N ILE A 518 -21.64 12.44 -5.43
CA ILE A 518 -23.04 12.00 -5.41
C ILE A 518 -23.18 10.95 -4.32
N ASN A 519 -24.10 11.19 -3.38
CA ASN A 519 -24.57 10.19 -2.45
C ASN A 519 -25.86 9.58 -2.96
N GLU A 520 -25.92 8.26 -3.05
CA GLU A 520 -27.11 7.51 -3.45
C GLU A 520 -27.51 6.59 -2.28
N PHE A 521 -28.62 6.93 -1.65
CA PHE A 521 -29.12 6.19 -0.50
C PHE A 521 -30.65 6.06 -0.57
N ASN A 522 -31.18 4.84 -0.45
CA ASN A 522 -32.61 4.52 -0.55
C ASN A 522 -33.27 5.12 -1.82
N GLY A 523 -32.58 5.07 -2.98
CA GLY A 523 -33.08 5.59 -4.24
C GLY A 523 -33.08 7.12 -4.35
N ARG A 524 -32.62 7.85 -3.36
CA ARG A 524 -32.41 9.30 -3.41
C ARG A 524 -30.99 9.60 -3.79
N ARG A 525 -30.82 10.51 -4.76
CA ARG A 525 -29.53 11.03 -5.16
C ARG A 525 -29.40 12.46 -4.70
N GLU A 526 -28.35 12.77 -4.01
CA GLU A 526 -28.04 14.14 -3.56
C GLU A 526 -26.54 14.43 -3.65
N ILE A 527 -26.21 15.68 -3.88
CA ILE A 527 -24.83 16.15 -3.78
C ILE A 527 -24.47 16.23 -2.31
N GLN A 528 -23.45 15.50 -1.92
CA GLN A 528 -22.92 15.45 -0.56
C GLN A 528 -21.48 15.94 -0.54
N LEU A 529 -21.14 16.73 0.46
CA LEU A 529 -19.83 17.28 0.67
C LEU A 529 -19.10 16.46 1.75
N LYS A 530 -17.91 15.94 1.46
CA LYS A 530 -17.07 15.28 2.45
C LYS A 530 -16.04 16.27 2.97
N ILE A 531 -16.17 16.66 4.23
CA ILE A 531 -15.36 17.70 4.86
C ILE A 531 -13.92 17.23 5.01
N ILE A 532 -12.97 18.11 4.67
CA ILE A 532 -11.54 17.93 4.90
C ILE A 532 -11.10 18.85 6.04
N ASP A 533 -11.48 20.14 5.96
CA ASP A 533 -11.15 21.11 7.00
C ASP A 533 -12.15 22.25 7.06
N ILE A 534 -12.28 22.87 8.23
CA ILE A 534 -13.16 23.99 8.47
C ILE A 534 -12.43 25.04 9.32
N LYS A 535 -12.65 26.31 8.98
CA LYS A 535 -12.29 27.41 9.85
C LYS A 535 -13.42 28.45 9.89
N PRO A 536 -13.56 29.25 10.96
CA PRO A 536 -14.42 30.43 10.94
C PRO A 536 -14.02 31.35 9.77
N SER A 537 -15.03 31.90 9.07
CA SER A 537 -14.75 32.91 8.04
C SER A 537 -14.15 34.16 8.68
N ALA A 538 -13.16 34.75 8.05
CA ALA A 538 -12.70 36.10 8.40
C ALA A 538 -13.88 37.09 8.23
N ALA A 539 -14.04 38.00 9.20
CA ALA A 539 -15.09 39.01 9.17
C ALA A 539 -14.95 39.96 7.98
#